data_588693908c7331be1145461cb15b4a0e
#
_entry.id   588693908c7331be1145461cb15b4a0e
#
_cell.length_a   1.000
_cell.length_b   1.000
_cell.length_c   1.000
_cell.angle_alpha   90.00
_cell.angle_beta   90.00
_cell.angle_gamma   90.00
#
_symmetry.space_group_name_H-M   'P 1'
#
loop_
_entity.id
_entity.type
_entity.pdbx_description
1 polymer ?
#
loop_
_entity_poly.entity_id
_entity_poly.type
_entity_poly.pdbx_seq_one_letter_code
_entity_poly.pdbx_strand_id
1 'polypeptide(L)'
;MFTSLEEIVRKSKLENKPVSELMIEQEIELNGVTRSAVEKLMKRNLNVMMQAVEEGLAGVRSKTGLTGGDAKRLQEYINSGKSITGSDFLNGVAAAIATNEVNASLGLICATPTAGSAGVLPGCIHALKQKFDIDEETQLKMLFTAGAFGFVVANN
;
A
#
# COMPACT_ATOMS: atom_id res chain seq x y z
N MET A 1 -6.85 -19.22 -11.60
CA MET A 1 -7.14 -18.38 -10.41
C MET A 1 -6.51 -19.05 -9.20
N PHE A 2 -5.75 -18.32 -8.37
CA PHE A 2 -5.13 -18.90 -7.16
C PHE A 2 -6.19 -19.24 -6.12
N THR A 3 -6.12 -20.47 -5.60
CA THR A 3 -7.05 -20.98 -4.59
C THR A 3 -6.41 -21.07 -3.20
N SER A 4 -5.07 -21.08 -3.12
CA SER A 4 -4.34 -21.16 -1.86
C SER A 4 -2.96 -20.49 -1.94
N LEU A 5 -2.41 -20.15 -0.77
CA LEU A 5 -1.03 -19.63 -0.67
C LEU A 5 0.00 -20.72 -1.10
N GLU A 6 -0.28 -21.99 -0.81
CA GLU A 6 0.57 -23.11 -1.23
C GLU A 6 0.65 -23.19 -2.77
N GLU A 7 -0.46 -22.99 -3.46
CA GLU A 7 -0.52 -22.95 -4.92
C GLU A 7 0.35 -21.82 -5.49
N ILE A 8 0.26 -20.60 -4.93
CA ILE A 8 1.10 -19.47 -5.32
C ILE A 8 2.58 -19.83 -5.20
N VAL A 9 3.00 -20.36 -4.04
CA VAL A 9 4.39 -20.73 -3.79
C VAL A 9 4.85 -21.83 -4.74
N ARG A 10 4.03 -22.86 -4.93
CA ARG A 10 4.32 -23.96 -5.86
C ARG A 10 4.49 -23.46 -7.28
N LYS A 11 3.56 -22.63 -7.77
CA LYS A 11 3.60 -22.09 -9.13
C LYS A 11 4.81 -21.17 -9.33
N SER A 12 5.11 -20.30 -8.36
CA SER A 12 6.29 -19.44 -8.37
C SER A 12 7.59 -20.23 -8.52
N LYS A 13 7.74 -21.33 -7.76
CA LYS A 13 8.91 -22.20 -7.86
C LYS A 13 8.97 -22.96 -9.17
N LEU A 14 7.85 -23.52 -9.63
CA LEU A 14 7.77 -24.31 -10.84
C LEU A 14 8.11 -23.50 -12.09
N GLU A 15 7.57 -22.28 -12.18
CA GLU A 15 7.77 -21.39 -13.32
C GLU A 15 8.99 -20.47 -13.17
N ASN A 16 9.65 -20.52 -12.02
CA ASN A 16 10.76 -19.60 -11.66
C ASN A 16 10.40 -18.12 -11.89
N LYS A 17 9.18 -17.76 -11.49
CA LYS A 17 8.63 -16.39 -11.62
C LYS A 17 8.31 -15.80 -10.24
N PRO A 18 8.51 -14.49 -10.04
CA PRO A 18 8.06 -13.83 -8.83
C PRO A 18 6.53 -13.81 -8.75
N VAL A 19 5.99 -13.77 -7.54
CA VAL A 19 4.54 -13.76 -7.28
C VAL A 19 3.84 -12.59 -7.97
N SER A 20 4.50 -11.42 -8.03
CA SER A 20 3.99 -10.26 -8.74
C SER A 20 3.72 -10.52 -10.23
N GLU A 21 4.62 -11.26 -10.89
CA GLU A 21 4.48 -11.62 -12.30
C GLU A 21 3.30 -12.59 -12.51
N LEU A 22 3.19 -13.60 -11.65
CA LEU A 22 2.08 -14.55 -11.69
C LEU A 22 0.72 -13.83 -11.49
N MET A 23 0.69 -12.80 -10.63
CA MET A 23 -0.53 -12.02 -10.43
C MET A 23 -0.88 -11.18 -11.65
N ILE A 24 0.11 -10.56 -12.30
CA ILE A 24 -0.10 -9.81 -13.55
C ILE A 24 -0.65 -10.73 -14.65
N GLU A 25 -0.05 -11.91 -14.81
CA GLU A 25 -0.50 -12.90 -15.79
C GLU A 25 -1.95 -13.36 -15.51
N GLN A 26 -2.27 -13.59 -14.24
CA GLN A 26 -3.63 -13.94 -13.84
C GLN A 26 -4.64 -12.82 -14.15
N GLU A 27 -4.30 -11.56 -13.87
CA GLU A 27 -5.16 -10.41 -14.19
C GLU A 27 -5.40 -10.28 -15.70
N ILE A 28 -4.37 -10.50 -16.52
CA ILE A 28 -4.48 -10.48 -17.97
C ILE A 28 -5.44 -11.59 -18.44
N GLU A 29 -5.27 -12.80 -17.92
CA GLU A 29 -6.08 -13.96 -18.30
C GLU A 29 -7.55 -13.80 -17.89
N LEU A 30 -7.80 -13.36 -16.67
CA LEU A 30 -9.15 -13.21 -16.13
C LEU A 30 -9.96 -12.10 -16.79
N ASN A 31 -9.32 -10.99 -17.07
CA ASN A 31 -9.99 -9.77 -17.53
C ASN A 31 -9.87 -9.56 -19.04
N GLY A 32 -9.07 -10.36 -19.76
CA GLY A 32 -8.87 -10.20 -21.21
C GLY A 32 -8.21 -8.86 -21.58
N VAL A 33 -7.41 -8.29 -20.68
CA VAL A 33 -6.77 -6.98 -20.85
C VAL A 33 -5.28 -7.12 -21.16
N THR A 34 -4.66 -6.06 -21.66
CA THR A 34 -3.21 -6.05 -21.90
C THR A 34 -2.41 -5.84 -20.62
N ARG A 35 -1.16 -6.32 -20.59
CA ARG A 35 -0.22 -6.06 -19.49
C ARG A 35 -0.11 -4.57 -19.17
N SER A 36 0.03 -3.74 -20.18
CA SER A 36 0.11 -2.29 -20.02
C SER A 36 -1.13 -1.70 -19.34
N ALA A 37 -2.32 -2.23 -19.60
CA ALA A 37 -3.54 -1.80 -18.93
C ALA A 37 -3.53 -2.17 -17.43
N VAL A 38 -3.10 -3.40 -17.09
CA VAL A 38 -2.97 -3.88 -15.70
C VAL A 38 -1.97 -3.02 -14.92
N GLU A 39 -0.78 -2.82 -15.47
CA GLU A 39 0.27 -2.00 -14.85
C GLU A 39 -0.16 -0.54 -14.68
N LYS A 40 -0.84 0.05 -15.68
CA LYS A 40 -1.37 1.41 -15.61
C LYS A 40 -2.40 1.58 -14.49
N LEU A 41 -3.29 0.61 -14.30
CA LEU A 41 -4.26 0.64 -13.21
C LEU A 41 -3.57 0.54 -11.85
N MET A 42 -2.61 -0.36 -11.69
CA MET A 42 -1.87 -0.50 -10.44
C MET A 42 -1.04 0.76 -10.14
N LYS A 43 -0.42 1.36 -11.14
CA LYS A 43 0.29 2.63 -11.00
C LYS A 43 -0.64 3.77 -10.53
N ARG A 44 -1.86 3.82 -11.06
CA ARG A 44 -2.88 4.77 -10.58
C ARG A 44 -3.19 4.55 -9.10
N ASN A 45 -3.35 3.29 -8.68
CA ASN A 45 -3.60 2.95 -7.28
C ASN A 45 -2.41 3.37 -6.40
N LEU A 46 -1.18 3.08 -6.80
CA LEU A 46 0.03 3.51 -6.10
C LEU A 46 0.07 5.03 -5.94
N ASN A 47 -0.22 5.78 -6.99
CA ASN A 47 -0.23 7.24 -6.94
C ASN A 47 -1.27 7.77 -5.94
N VAL A 48 -2.49 7.20 -5.93
CA VAL A 48 -3.52 7.56 -4.95
C VAL A 48 -3.05 7.27 -3.53
N MET A 49 -2.42 6.11 -3.30
CA MET A 49 -1.88 5.74 -1.99
C MET A 49 -0.82 6.73 -1.51
N MET A 50 0.15 7.07 -2.37
CA MET A 50 1.23 7.99 -2.00
C MET A 50 0.72 9.42 -1.82
N GLN A 51 -0.22 9.87 -2.64
CA GLN A 51 -0.87 11.16 -2.46
C GLN A 51 -1.61 11.25 -1.13
N ALA A 52 -2.36 10.22 -0.75
CA ALA A 52 -3.03 10.18 0.56
C ALA A 52 -2.04 10.25 1.73
N VAL A 53 -0.89 9.59 1.63
CA VAL A 53 0.18 9.70 2.64
C VAL A 53 0.69 11.14 2.73
N GLU A 54 1.01 11.77 1.60
CA GLU A 54 1.54 13.14 1.57
C GLU A 54 0.54 14.15 2.14
N GLU A 55 -0.73 14.07 1.72
CA GLU A 55 -1.80 14.94 2.21
C GLU A 55 -2.00 14.79 3.74
N GLY A 56 -2.04 13.55 4.23
CA GLY A 56 -2.24 13.28 5.64
C GLY A 56 -1.06 13.72 6.51
N LEU A 57 0.18 13.51 6.06
CA LEU A 57 1.39 13.97 6.74
C LEU A 57 1.49 15.51 6.78
N ALA A 58 1.00 16.19 5.75
CA ALA A 58 0.90 17.66 5.76
C ALA A 58 -0.14 18.18 6.80
N GLY A 59 -1.08 17.33 7.15
CA GLY A 59 -2.11 17.58 8.16
C GLY A 59 -3.47 17.84 7.55
N VAL A 60 -4.39 16.90 7.79
CA VAL A 60 -5.81 17.02 7.41
C VAL A 60 -6.69 17.00 8.65
N ARG A 61 -7.93 17.48 8.51
CA ARG A 61 -8.95 17.39 9.55
C ARG A 61 -10.29 16.98 8.98
N SER A 62 -10.98 16.08 9.68
CA SER A 62 -12.35 15.73 9.34
C SER A 62 -13.29 16.94 9.49
N LYS A 63 -14.41 16.92 8.78
CA LYS A 63 -15.42 18.01 8.87
C LYS A 63 -15.96 18.24 10.28
N THR A 64 -16.01 17.18 11.08
CA THR A 64 -16.43 17.25 12.49
C THR A 64 -15.36 17.76 13.42
N GLY A 65 -14.09 17.82 12.97
CA GLY A 65 -12.95 18.18 13.80
C GLY A 65 -12.50 17.11 14.80
N LEU A 66 -13.17 15.95 14.83
CA LEU A 66 -12.87 14.87 15.77
C LEU A 66 -11.62 14.06 15.39
N THR A 67 -11.26 14.02 14.12
CA THR A 67 -10.16 13.21 13.59
C THR A 67 -9.24 14.08 12.74
N GLY A 68 -7.95 13.86 12.83
CA GLY A 68 -6.94 14.49 11.97
C GLY A 68 -5.85 15.23 12.73
N GLY A 69 -4.68 15.29 12.13
CA GLY A 69 -3.47 15.93 12.64
C GLY A 69 -2.59 15.02 13.51
N ASP A 70 -2.96 13.76 13.74
CA ASP A 70 -2.13 12.81 14.50
C ASP A 70 -0.92 12.37 13.69
N ALA A 71 -1.10 12.13 12.38
CA ALA A 71 0.00 11.81 11.47
C ALA A 71 1.06 12.92 11.47
N LYS A 72 0.64 14.17 11.35
CA LYS A 72 1.53 15.32 11.40
C LYS A 72 2.27 15.42 12.74
N ARG A 73 1.58 15.28 13.85
CA ARG A 73 2.19 15.30 15.20
C ARG A 73 3.21 14.17 15.38
N LEU A 74 2.89 12.97 14.86
CA LEU A 74 3.82 11.86 14.90
C LEU A 74 5.05 12.14 14.03
N GLN A 75 4.88 12.73 12.86
CA GLN A 75 6.01 13.12 11.99
C GLN A 75 6.91 14.19 12.68
N GLU A 76 6.32 15.17 13.34
CA GLU A 76 7.06 16.17 14.13
C GLU A 76 7.85 15.51 15.27
N TYR A 77 7.25 14.52 15.96
CA TYR A 77 7.93 13.73 16.98
C TYR A 77 9.10 12.92 16.42
N ILE A 78 8.92 12.26 15.27
CA ILE A 78 10.00 11.53 14.58
C ILE A 78 11.16 12.46 14.26
N ASN A 79 10.86 13.64 13.70
CA ASN A 79 11.85 14.65 13.32
C ASN A 79 12.62 15.22 14.52
N SER A 80 12.05 15.14 15.74
CA SER A 80 12.75 15.56 16.97
C SER A 80 13.90 14.64 17.38
N GLY A 81 14.02 13.45 16.78
CA GLY A 81 15.06 12.46 17.09
C GLY A 81 14.92 11.77 18.46
N LYS A 82 13.80 11.96 19.17
CA LYS A 82 13.58 11.43 20.52
C LYS A 82 12.90 10.07 20.53
N SER A 83 12.68 9.44 19.38
CA SER A 83 11.97 8.16 19.32
C SER A 83 12.82 6.99 19.85
N ILE A 84 12.22 6.15 20.69
CA ILE A 84 12.88 4.95 21.25
C ILE A 84 12.89 3.80 20.24
N THR A 85 11.85 3.69 19.40
CA THR A 85 11.67 2.56 18.44
C THR A 85 12.36 2.76 17.09
N GLY A 86 13.02 3.90 16.89
CA GLY A 86 13.64 4.26 15.61
C GLY A 86 12.66 4.94 14.65
N SER A 87 13.21 5.72 13.72
CA SER A 87 12.43 6.53 12.78
C SER A 87 11.77 5.69 11.68
N ASP A 88 12.42 4.63 11.20
CA ASP A 88 11.96 3.85 10.05
C ASP A 88 10.58 3.22 10.28
N PHE A 89 10.40 2.55 11.43
CA PHE A 89 9.12 1.97 11.80
C PHE A 89 8.04 3.03 11.99
N LEU A 90 8.37 4.11 12.70
CA LEU A 90 7.41 5.19 12.97
C LEU A 90 7.01 5.96 11.72
N ASN A 91 7.88 6.09 10.71
CA ASN A 91 7.52 6.67 9.42
C ASN A 91 6.41 5.83 8.72
N GLY A 92 6.48 4.51 8.79
CA GLY A 92 5.42 3.64 8.31
C GLY A 92 4.11 3.82 9.06
N VAL A 93 4.18 3.93 10.39
CA VAL A 93 3.00 4.18 11.23
C VAL A 93 2.39 5.56 10.93
N ALA A 94 3.20 6.61 10.80
CA ALA A 94 2.75 7.95 10.47
C ALA A 94 2.05 7.98 9.11
N ALA A 95 2.62 7.31 8.09
CA ALA A 95 2.02 7.20 6.76
C ALA A 95 0.70 6.41 6.77
N ALA A 96 0.60 5.35 7.59
CA ALA A 96 -0.64 4.60 7.75
C ALA A 96 -1.74 5.44 8.41
N ILE A 97 -1.41 6.18 9.48
CA ILE A 97 -2.33 7.13 10.14
C ILE A 97 -2.74 8.22 9.14
N ALA A 98 -1.79 8.78 8.39
CA ALA A 98 -2.04 9.81 7.38
C ALA A 98 -3.12 9.39 6.38
N THR A 99 -3.00 8.18 5.81
CA THR A 99 -4.00 7.63 4.89
C THR A 99 -5.39 7.53 5.54
N ASN A 100 -5.45 7.07 6.80
CA ASN A 100 -6.73 6.94 7.52
C ASN A 100 -7.35 8.31 7.87
N GLU A 101 -6.54 9.31 8.16
CA GLU A 101 -7.01 10.68 8.38
C GLU A 101 -7.56 11.31 7.10
N VAL A 102 -6.91 11.06 5.94
CA VAL A 102 -7.44 11.48 4.62
C VAL A 102 -8.79 10.83 4.36
N ASN A 103 -8.93 9.52 4.62
CA ASN A 103 -10.22 8.83 4.52
C ASN A 103 -11.29 9.48 5.41
N ALA A 104 -10.98 9.74 6.68
CA ALA A 104 -11.89 10.37 7.63
C ALA A 104 -12.27 11.81 7.23
N SER A 105 -11.43 12.47 6.45
CA SER A 105 -11.66 13.82 5.91
C SER A 105 -12.40 13.81 4.56
N LEU A 106 -12.88 12.63 4.10
CA LEU A 106 -13.53 12.41 2.80
C LEU A 106 -12.59 12.61 1.60
N GLY A 107 -11.28 12.46 1.80
CA GLY A 107 -10.29 12.44 0.73
C GLY A 107 -10.25 11.12 -0.01
N LEU A 108 -9.50 11.09 -1.11
CA LEU A 108 -9.36 9.91 -1.96
C LEU A 108 -8.33 8.95 -1.38
N ILE A 109 -8.73 7.70 -1.16
CA ILE A 109 -7.86 6.61 -0.72
C ILE A 109 -8.07 5.37 -1.59
N CYS A 110 -7.14 4.42 -1.49
CA CYS A 110 -7.26 3.11 -2.10
C CYS A 110 -7.57 2.08 -1.02
N ALA A 111 -8.77 1.49 -1.03
CA ALA A 111 -9.14 0.47 -0.06
C ALA A 111 -8.30 -0.81 -0.25
N THR A 112 -7.78 -1.39 0.87
CA THR A 112 -6.88 -2.56 0.82
C THR A 112 -7.09 -3.52 2.03
N PRO A 113 -8.05 -4.43 2.00
CA PRO A 113 -9.26 -4.50 1.17
C PRO A 113 -10.38 -3.58 1.64
N THR A 114 -10.31 -3.03 2.86
CA THR A 114 -11.30 -2.13 3.44
C THR A 114 -10.75 -0.71 3.59
N ALA A 115 -11.65 0.27 3.76
CA ALA A 115 -11.24 1.64 4.07
C ALA A 115 -10.48 1.73 5.41
N GLY A 116 -10.85 0.91 6.40
CA GLY A 116 -10.19 0.90 7.71
C GLY A 116 -8.74 0.37 7.67
N SER A 117 -8.43 -0.55 6.75
CA SER A 117 -7.09 -1.11 6.55
C SER A 117 -6.29 -0.40 5.45
N ALA A 118 -6.87 0.62 4.81
CA ALA A 118 -6.27 1.31 3.65
C ALA A 118 -4.90 1.93 3.91
N GLY A 119 -4.54 2.20 5.16
CA GLY A 119 -3.24 2.76 5.55
C GLY A 119 -2.10 1.74 5.61
N VAL A 120 -2.38 0.44 5.69
CA VAL A 120 -1.33 -0.58 5.95
C VAL A 120 -0.34 -0.67 4.79
N LEU A 121 -0.83 -0.90 3.57
CA LEU A 121 0.04 -1.03 2.39
C LEU A 121 0.79 0.27 2.06
N PRO A 122 0.14 1.45 1.97
CA PRO A 122 0.88 2.68 1.72
C PRO A 122 1.87 3.02 2.83
N GLY A 123 1.56 2.71 4.10
CA GLY A 123 2.49 2.88 5.21
C GLY A 123 3.75 2.02 5.06
N CYS A 124 3.60 0.74 4.71
CA CYS A 124 4.72 -0.16 4.47
C CYS A 124 5.56 0.30 3.26
N ILE A 125 4.92 0.64 2.13
CA ILE A 125 5.61 1.08 0.92
C ILE A 125 6.36 2.39 1.18
N HIS A 126 5.71 3.35 1.87
CA HIS A 126 6.34 4.63 2.22
C HIS A 126 7.59 4.43 3.08
N ALA A 127 7.51 3.60 4.14
CA ALA A 127 8.65 3.32 5.00
C ALA A 127 9.82 2.66 4.24
N LEU A 128 9.52 1.70 3.39
CA LEU A 128 10.54 1.01 2.57
C LEU A 128 11.15 1.94 1.53
N LYS A 129 10.35 2.80 0.90
CA LYS A 129 10.84 3.82 -0.03
C LYS A 129 11.79 4.79 0.66
N GLN A 130 11.43 5.29 1.85
CA GLN A 130 12.27 6.20 2.62
C GLN A 130 13.59 5.55 3.07
N LYS A 131 13.55 4.28 3.45
CA LYS A 131 14.72 3.58 3.99
C LYS A 131 15.66 3.04 2.92
N PHE A 132 15.13 2.51 1.83
CA PHE A 132 15.88 1.75 0.83
C PHE A 132 15.90 2.39 -0.56
N ASP A 133 15.26 3.55 -0.71
CA ASP A 133 15.11 4.27 -1.99
C ASP A 133 14.61 3.37 -3.14
N ILE A 134 13.61 2.53 -2.82
CA ILE A 134 13.03 1.61 -3.80
C ILE A 134 12.33 2.37 -4.92
N ASP A 135 12.59 1.96 -6.16
CA ASP A 135 12.00 2.55 -7.35
C ASP A 135 10.50 2.23 -7.51
N GLU A 136 9.86 2.91 -8.44
CA GLU A 136 8.43 2.73 -8.73
C GLU A 136 8.12 1.30 -9.19
N GLU A 137 8.99 0.68 -9.96
CA GLU A 137 8.79 -0.69 -10.44
C GLU A 137 8.75 -1.69 -9.28
N THR A 138 9.65 -1.54 -8.32
CA THR A 138 9.68 -2.34 -7.10
C THR A 138 8.42 -2.12 -6.26
N GLN A 139 7.96 -0.88 -6.10
CA GLN A 139 6.72 -0.56 -5.39
C GLN A 139 5.50 -1.22 -6.06
N LEU A 140 5.43 -1.21 -7.40
CA LEU A 140 4.36 -1.90 -8.15
C LEU A 140 4.40 -3.42 -7.94
N LYS A 141 5.58 -4.04 -7.99
CA LYS A 141 5.75 -5.48 -7.71
C LYS A 141 5.30 -5.83 -6.29
N MET A 142 5.54 -4.97 -5.31
CA MET A 142 5.04 -5.15 -3.94
C MET A 142 3.51 -5.14 -3.91
N LEU A 143 2.85 -4.21 -4.61
CA LEU A 143 1.39 -4.14 -4.68
C LEU A 143 0.78 -5.36 -5.37
N PHE A 144 1.34 -5.81 -6.48
CA PHE A 144 0.88 -7.04 -7.16
C PHE A 144 1.06 -8.26 -6.26
N THR A 145 2.17 -8.36 -5.54
CA THR A 145 2.41 -9.45 -4.59
C THR A 145 1.37 -9.41 -3.45
N ALA A 146 1.14 -8.25 -2.86
CA ALA A 146 0.12 -8.07 -1.82
C ALA A 146 -1.28 -8.40 -2.34
N GLY A 147 -1.58 -8.01 -3.60
CA GLY A 147 -2.83 -8.33 -4.28
C GLY A 147 -3.06 -9.84 -4.43
N ALA A 148 -2.01 -10.60 -4.77
CA ALA A 148 -2.10 -12.06 -4.87
C ALA A 148 -2.47 -12.72 -3.53
N PHE A 149 -1.85 -12.27 -2.43
CA PHE A 149 -2.21 -12.76 -1.09
C PHE A 149 -3.62 -12.33 -0.68
N GLY A 150 -3.97 -11.06 -0.92
CA GLY A 150 -5.31 -10.54 -0.63
C GLY A 150 -6.41 -11.27 -1.41
N PHE A 151 -6.14 -11.62 -2.67
CA PHE A 151 -7.05 -12.39 -3.51
C PHE A 151 -7.34 -13.77 -2.92
N VAL A 152 -6.32 -14.49 -2.46
CA VAL A 152 -6.51 -15.80 -1.82
C VAL A 152 -7.30 -15.68 -0.52
N VAL A 153 -6.96 -14.69 0.32
CA VAL A 153 -7.68 -14.47 1.60
C VAL A 153 -9.15 -14.10 1.37
N ALA A 154 -9.45 -13.34 0.33
CA ALA A 154 -10.83 -12.91 0.04
C ALA A 154 -11.71 -14.06 -0.50
N ASN A 155 -11.10 -15.11 -1.07
CA ASN A 155 -11.82 -16.22 -1.70
C ASN A 155 -11.85 -17.52 -0.86
N ASN A 156 -11.32 -17.49 0.36
CA ASN A 156 -11.37 -18.57 1.35
C ASN A 156 -12.01 -18.11 2.64
#